data_67d2a902ae1f29b699c758c6a8a2f811
#
_entry.id   67d2a902ae1f29b699c758c6a8a2f811
#
_cell.length_a   1.000
_cell.length_b   1.000
_cell.length_c   1.000
_cell.angle_alpha   90.00
_cell.angle_beta   90.00
_cell.angle_gamma   90.00
#
_symmetry.space_group_name_H-M   'P 1'
#
loop_
_entity.id
_entity.type
_entity.pdbx_description
1 polymer ?
#
loop_
_entity_poly.entity_id
_entity_poly.type
_entity_poly.pdbx_seq_one_letter_code
_entity_poly.pdbx_strand_id
1 'polypeptide(L)'
;MLPLNLPKFSVKVTEKAGKPSIWDPVRRKFVALTPEEWVRQHFVNYLVTEKNYPQELLANEVAVKLNGTSKRCDTVAYNRFLAPLMIIEYKAPHIEITSAV
;
A
#
# COMPACT_ATOMS: atom_id res chain seq x y z
N MET A 1 -5.79 -16.82 1.04
CA MET A 1 -4.81 -15.99 0.34
C MET A 1 -3.43 -16.59 0.46
N LEU A 2 -2.54 -16.22 -0.44
CA LEU A 2 -1.17 -16.75 -0.46
C LEU A 2 -0.41 -16.38 0.81
N PRO A 3 0.41 -17.27 1.35
CA PRO A 3 1.30 -16.91 2.44
C PRO A 3 2.31 -15.86 1.97
N LEU A 4 2.58 -14.89 2.85
CA LEU A 4 3.51 -13.80 2.56
C LEU A 4 4.71 -13.91 3.49
N ASN A 5 5.86 -13.48 2.99
CA ASN A 5 7.08 -13.39 3.78
C ASN A 5 7.10 -12.07 4.58
N LEU A 6 5.97 -11.71 5.15
CA LEU A 6 5.75 -10.51 5.94
C LEU A 6 5.08 -10.88 7.24
N PRO A 7 5.23 -10.06 8.31
CA PRO A 7 4.57 -10.33 9.57
C PRO A 7 3.06 -10.43 9.42
N LYS A 8 2.46 -11.36 10.11
CA LYS A 8 1.01 -11.50 10.17
C LYS A 8 0.41 -10.38 11.00
N PHE A 9 -0.76 -9.90 10.60
CA PHE A 9 -1.52 -8.96 11.42
C PHE A 9 -3.01 -9.23 11.21
N SER A 10 -3.83 -8.69 12.12
CA SER A 10 -5.28 -8.84 12.03
C SER A 10 -5.82 -7.92 10.93
N VAL A 11 -6.24 -8.52 9.83
CA VAL A 11 -6.89 -7.77 8.75
C VAL A 11 -8.39 -7.69 9.02
N LYS A 12 -8.99 -6.55 8.68
CA LYS A 12 -10.43 -6.38 8.77
C LYS A 12 -11.03 -6.63 7.40
N VAL A 13 -11.75 -7.74 7.28
CA VAL A 13 -12.36 -8.16 6.02
C VAL A 13 -13.88 -8.19 6.20
N THR A 14 -14.60 -7.73 5.20
CA THR A 14 -16.05 -7.81 5.16
C THR A 14 -16.49 -8.25 3.76
N GLU A 15 -17.79 -8.47 3.60
CA GLU A 15 -18.35 -8.84 2.32
C GLU A 15 -19.28 -7.72 1.86
N LYS A 16 -19.13 -7.30 0.62
CA LYS A 16 -19.92 -6.23 0.05
C LYS A 16 -20.49 -6.70 -1.29
N ALA A 17 -21.82 -6.78 -1.38
CA ALA A 17 -22.50 -7.30 -2.57
C ALA A 17 -21.97 -8.67 -3.00
N GLY A 18 -21.73 -9.56 -2.03
CA GLY A 18 -21.23 -10.91 -2.27
C GLY A 18 -19.76 -11.01 -2.57
N LYS A 19 -19.00 -9.90 -2.49
CA LYS A 19 -17.56 -9.85 -2.78
C LYS A 19 -16.77 -9.47 -1.55
N PRO A 20 -15.61 -10.10 -1.31
CA PRO A 20 -14.80 -9.75 -0.14
C PRO A 20 -14.15 -8.37 -0.30
N SER A 21 -14.13 -7.64 0.79
CA SER A 21 -13.50 -6.32 0.88
C SER A 21 -12.61 -6.28 2.11
N ILE A 22 -11.52 -5.51 2.02
CA ILE A 22 -10.56 -5.36 3.11
C ILE A 22 -10.48 -3.88 3.50
N TRP A 23 -10.35 -3.62 4.80
CA TRP A 23 -10.18 -2.25 5.30
C TRP A 23 -8.80 -1.73 4.97
N ASP A 24 -8.74 -0.55 4.36
CA ASP A 24 -7.49 0.16 4.10
C ASP A 24 -7.41 1.37 5.04
N PRO A 25 -6.54 1.33 6.07
CA PRO A 25 -6.41 2.45 6.99
C PRO A 25 -5.79 3.70 6.35
N VAL A 26 -5.05 3.56 5.25
CA VAL A 26 -4.46 4.69 4.54
C VAL A 26 -5.54 5.45 3.76
N ARG A 27 -6.34 4.72 2.97
CA ARG A 27 -7.46 5.32 2.22
C ARG A 27 -8.71 5.52 3.08
N ARG A 28 -8.74 4.89 4.28
CA ARG A 28 -9.84 4.99 5.25
C ARG A 28 -11.17 4.52 4.68
N LYS A 29 -11.14 3.39 4.00
CA LYS A 29 -12.34 2.78 3.41
C LYS A 29 -12.10 1.30 3.15
N PHE A 30 -13.19 0.56 2.96
CA PHE A 30 -13.10 -0.81 2.46
C PHE A 30 -12.86 -0.79 0.97
N VAL A 31 -11.94 -1.61 0.52
CA VAL A 31 -11.59 -1.76 -0.90
C VAL A 31 -11.69 -3.23 -1.28
N ALA A 32 -11.84 -3.52 -2.56
CA ALA A 32 -11.93 -4.89 -3.03
C ALA A 32 -10.70 -5.69 -2.60
N LEU A 33 -10.93 -6.90 -2.08
CA LEU A 33 -9.84 -7.77 -1.66
C LEU A 33 -9.36 -8.56 -2.88
N THR A 34 -8.26 -8.09 -3.46
CA THR A 34 -7.56 -8.74 -4.56
C THR A 34 -6.24 -9.30 -4.05
N PRO A 35 -5.55 -10.17 -4.81
CA PRO A 35 -4.21 -10.62 -4.41
C PRO A 35 -3.23 -9.45 -4.19
N GLU A 36 -3.26 -8.44 -5.05
CA GLU A 36 -2.42 -7.25 -4.92
C GLU A 36 -2.78 -6.46 -3.66
N GLU A 37 -4.08 -6.31 -3.38
CA GLU A 37 -4.51 -5.58 -2.19
C GLU A 37 -4.12 -6.31 -0.91
N TRP A 38 -4.17 -7.65 -0.91
CA TRP A 38 -3.71 -8.45 0.21
C TRP A 38 -2.24 -8.18 0.52
N VAL A 39 -1.39 -8.17 -0.52
CA VAL A 39 0.04 -7.87 -0.38
C VAL A 39 0.24 -6.44 0.11
N ARG A 40 -0.48 -5.49 -0.48
CA ARG A 40 -0.38 -4.07 -0.09
C ARG A 40 -0.68 -3.89 1.40
N GLN A 41 -1.77 -4.45 1.89
CA GLN A 41 -2.17 -4.25 3.28
C GLN A 41 -1.11 -4.82 4.24
N HIS A 42 -0.52 -5.96 3.90
CA HIS A 42 0.53 -6.53 4.72
C HIS A 42 1.80 -5.70 4.68
N PHE A 43 2.19 -5.20 3.52
CA PHE A 43 3.41 -4.40 3.39
C PHE A 43 3.27 -3.03 4.06
N VAL A 44 2.13 -2.37 3.88
CA VAL A 44 1.86 -1.08 4.55
C VAL A 44 1.88 -1.26 6.06
N ASN A 45 1.23 -2.33 6.56
CA ASN A 45 1.26 -2.62 7.98
C ASN A 45 2.70 -2.85 8.48
N TYR A 46 3.50 -3.56 7.69
CA TYR A 46 4.92 -3.78 8.01
C TYR A 46 5.68 -2.46 8.13
N LEU A 47 5.48 -1.55 7.17
CA LEU A 47 6.13 -0.23 7.21
C LEU A 47 5.73 0.55 8.47
N VAL A 48 4.47 0.54 8.81
CA VAL A 48 3.95 1.30 9.96
C VAL A 48 4.38 0.69 11.28
N THR A 49 4.23 -0.63 11.44
CA THR A 49 4.44 -1.27 12.74
C THR A 49 5.88 -1.69 12.98
N GLU A 50 6.57 -2.20 11.97
CA GLU A 50 7.93 -2.72 12.13
C GLU A 50 8.99 -1.68 11.81
N LYS A 51 8.73 -0.80 10.85
CA LYS A 51 9.67 0.23 10.42
C LYS A 51 9.33 1.59 11.01
N ASN A 52 8.26 1.70 11.77
CA ASN A 52 7.81 2.94 12.40
C ASN A 52 7.58 4.07 11.40
N TYR A 53 7.18 3.74 10.18
CA TYR A 53 6.91 4.77 9.18
C TYR A 53 5.56 5.43 9.49
N PRO A 54 5.49 6.77 9.53
CA PRO A 54 4.22 7.44 9.83
C PRO A 54 3.15 7.12 8.79
N GLN A 55 2.01 6.60 9.23
CA GLN A 55 0.93 6.23 8.33
C GLN A 55 0.43 7.42 7.51
N GLU A 56 0.41 8.62 8.09
CA GLU A 56 -0.03 9.83 7.42
C GLU A 56 0.89 10.27 6.28
N LEU A 57 2.08 9.68 6.16
CA LEU A 57 3.01 9.94 5.05
C LEU A 57 2.93 8.86 3.97
N LEU A 58 1.94 7.99 4.06
CA LEU A 58 1.68 6.96 3.04
C LEU A 58 0.42 7.31 2.26
N ALA A 59 0.43 7.02 0.96
CA ALA A 59 -0.74 7.17 0.12
C ALA A 59 -0.84 5.97 -0.81
N ASN A 60 -2.07 5.51 -1.03
CA ASN A 60 -2.34 4.39 -1.93
C ASN A 60 -3.12 4.88 -3.15
N GLU A 61 -2.81 4.36 -4.32
CA GLU A 61 -3.49 4.67 -5.58
C GLU A 61 -3.44 6.16 -5.89
N VAL A 62 -2.24 6.72 -5.94
CA VAL A 62 -2.03 8.14 -6.21
C VAL A 62 -1.14 8.34 -7.42
N ALA A 63 -1.30 9.49 -8.08
CA ALA A 63 -0.44 9.89 -9.17
C ALA A 63 0.72 10.74 -8.64
N VAL A 64 1.91 10.49 -9.18
CA VAL A 64 3.13 11.23 -8.83
C VAL A 64 3.74 11.76 -10.12
N LYS A 65 4.18 13.02 -10.11
CA LYS A 65 4.94 13.59 -11.23
C LYS A 65 6.42 13.28 -11.05
N LEU A 66 6.97 12.59 -12.03
CA LEU A 66 8.40 12.28 -12.08
C LEU A 66 8.91 12.68 -13.46
N ASN A 67 9.92 13.55 -13.50
CA ASN A 67 10.53 14.03 -14.75
C ASN A 67 9.50 14.58 -15.75
N GLY A 68 8.52 15.33 -15.25
CA GLY A 68 7.48 15.91 -16.09
C GLY A 68 6.38 14.96 -16.53
N THR A 69 6.47 13.67 -16.16
CA THR A 69 5.48 12.67 -16.50
C THR A 69 4.68 12.28 -15.26
N SER A 70 3.36 12.20 -15.39
CA SER A 70 2.50 11.74 -14.30
C SER A 70 2.38 10.22 -14.38
N LYS A 71 2.62 9.55 -13.25
CA LYS A 71 2.51 8.10 -13.14
C LYS A 71 1.61 7.75 -11.97
N ARG A 72 0.64 6.86 -12.19
CA ARG A 72 -0.16 6.32 -11.10
C ARG A 72 0.63 5.24 -10.39
N CYS A 73 0.66 5.33 -9.06
CA CYS A 73 1.45 4.45 -8.22
C CYS A 73 0.56 3.71 -7.23
N ASP A 74 0.92 2.46 -6.93
CA ASP A 74 0.15 1.63 -6.00
C ASP A 74 0.25 2.15 -4.57
N THR A 75 1.46 2.43 -4.10
CA THR A 75 1.71 3.05 -2.81
C THR A 75 2.89 3.99 -2.94
N VAL A 76 2.80 5.14 -2.29
CA VAL A 76 3.90 6.11 -2.24
C VAL A 76 4.17 6.46 -0.78
N ALA A 77 5.44 6.43 -0.40
CA ALA A 77 5.91 6.90 0.90
C ALA A 77 6.55 8.26 0.72
N TYR A 78 6.02 9.25 1.43
CA TYR A 78 6.50 10.63 1.36
C TYR A 78 7.40 10.96 2.54
N ASN A 79 8.28 11.96 2.37
CA ASN A 79 8.99 12.53 3.50
C ASN A 79 8.12 13.61 4.15
N ARG A 80 8.62 14.20 5.25
CA ARG A 80 7.86 15.21 6.01
C ARG A 80 7.60 16.50 5.20
N PHE A 81 8.32 16.69 4.10
CA PHE A 81 8.10 17.84 3.20
C PHE A 81 7.16 17.49 2.05
N LEU A 82 6.53 16.32 2.11
CA LEU A 82 5.59 15.78 1.12
C LEU A 82 6.24 15.56 -0.25
N ALA A 83 7.53 15.25 -0.26
CA ALA A 83 8.22 14.79 -1.46
C ALA A 83 8.25 13.27 -1.46
N PRO A 84 8.00 12.62 -2.62
CA PRO A 84 8.03 11.16 -2.69
C PRO A 84 9.44 10.63 -2.39
N LEU A 85 9.52 9.64 -1.49
CA LEU A 85 10.77 8.93 -1.18
C LEU A 85 10.81 7.58 -1.86
N MET A 86 9.72 6.82 -1.78
CA MET A 86 9.64 5.48 -2.35
C MET A 86 8.34 5.31 -3.09
N ILE A 87 8.41 4.62 -4.20
CA ILE A 87 7.24 4.19 -4.97
C ILE A 87 7.23 2.66 -4.89
N ILE A 88 6.10 2.11 -4.47
CA ILE A 88 5.96 0.68 -4.23
C ILE A 88 4.90 0.15 -5.18
N GLU A 89 5.27 -0.88 -5.95
CA GLU A 89 4.38 -1.57 -6.87
C GLU A 89 4.13 -2.97 -6.35
N TYR A 90 2.88 -3.40 -6.36
CA TYR A 90 2.51 -4.73 -5.91
C TYR A 90 2.14 -5.58 -7.12
N LYS A 91 2.93 -6.63 -7.30
CA LYS A 91 2.66 -7.65 -8.32
C LYS A 91 2.64 -8.97 -7.59
N ALA A 92 1.46 -9.53 -7.39
CA ALA A 92 1.35 -10.76 -6.62
C ALA A 92 2.17 -11.87 -7.27
N PRO A 93 3.09 -12.51 -6.55
CA PRO A 93 3.40 -12.31 -5.13
C PRO A 93 4.53 -11.32 -4.85
N HIS A 94 4.93 -10.48 -5.80
CA HIS A 94 6.09 -9.59 -5.71
C HIS A 94 5.75 -8.20 -5.20
N ILE A 95 6.75 -7.60 -4.55
CA ILE A 95 6.74 -6.17 -4.21
C ILE A 95 7.95 -5.55 -4.87
N GLU A 96 7.76 -4.50 -5.65
CA GLU A 96 8.84 -3.74 -6.26
C GLU A 96 8.89 -2.36 -5.63
N ILE A 97 10.08 -1.95 -5.21
CA ILE A 97 10.30 -0.65 -4.57
C ILE A 97 11.27 0.14 -5.43
N THR A 98 10.90 1.37 -5.76
CA THR A 98 11.75 2.28 -6.51
C THR A 98 11.99 3.52 -5.68
N SER A 99 13.24 3.92 -5.55
CA SER A 99 13.58 5.19 -4.94
C SER A 99 13.17 6.30 -5.89
N ALA A 100 12.47 7.31 -5.36
CA ALA A 100 12.05 8.48 -6.14
C ALA A 100 13.06 9.62 -6.03
N VAL A 101 14.15 9.38 -5.31
CA VAL A 101 15.18 10.39 -5.05
C VAL A 101 16.38 10.15 -5.94
#